data_ed01f75e870071c0f79b9792c6fe67b1
#
_entry.id   ed01f75e870071c0f79b9792c6fe67b1
#
_cell.length_a   1.000
_cell.length_b   1.000
_cell.length_c   1.000
_cell.angle_alpha   90.00
_cell.angle_beta   90.00
_cell.angle_gamma   90.00
#
_symmetry.space_group_name_H-M   'P 1'
#
loop_
_entity.id
_entity.type
_entity.pdbx_description
1 polymer ?
#
loop_
_entity_poly.entity_id
_entity_poly.type
_entity_poly.pdbx_seq_one_letter_code
_entity_poly.pdbx_strand_id
1 'polypeptide(L)'
;MSGSAIIRGLYARQTTRRISTWTRDYLRKAAIADFGCAAAGVFAATYLRFGHNVTRTYLALSLALPALWLVALWLAGAYDVRYIGIGSDEFRKILNSGVSLIAVVAIFSYAVNTELSRGYLLIALPCVTLFNLVARYAMRKRLHRVRTSGRCMNSVVAAGHESAVADLITELRREPYHGLTVVATCLAQPSKFAEVAGVPVCGGLDDVADAVRRFGANTVAVLACPEMDGIKLRGLAWELEKTSTDLCVSPALLDVAGPRTTIRPAAGLTLLHVDHPQLAGARLILKGLFDRCAAAVILILLAPLFAVLAVAIWLSDGGPALFRQVRVGKDGRMFRIYKFRTMVADAEQRRVHLLASNDTDGVLFKLRQDPRVTAVGAHLRRWSIDELPQLINVFLGDMSLVGPRPALPDEAAKYAEHVRRRLVVKPGLTGLWQVNGRSDLSWDESVRLDLRYVENWSFVLDLQIMWKTISALLRGLGAY
;
A
#
# COMPACT_ATOMS: atom_id res chain seq x y z
N MET A 1 4.27 -35.49 -45.79
CA MET A 1 4.95 -34.20 -45.57
C MET A 1 3.87 -33.14 -45.43
N SER A 2 3.60 -32.44 -44.46
CA SER A 2 4.23 -32.15 -43.18
C SER A 2 3.23 -31.28 -42.39
N GLY A 3 2.37 -31.87 -41.55
CA GLY A 3 1.48 -31.13 -40.65
C GLY A 3 2.22 -30.52 -39.46
N SER A 4 3.45 -30.98 -39.18
CA SER A 4 4.25 -30.50 -38.03
C SER A 4 4.93 -29.14 -38.25
N ALA A 5 5.12 -28.71 -39.51
CA ALA A 5 5.74 -27.43 -39.80
C ALA A 5 4.77 -26.26 -39.65
N ILE A 6 3.47 -26.47 -39.92
CA ILE A 6 2.42 -25.46 -39.77
C ILE A 6 2.13 -25.18 -38.31
N ILE A 7 2.14 -26.21 -37.46
CA ILE A 7 1.93 -26.06 -35.98
C ILE A 7 3.12 -25.36 -35.33
N ARG A 8 4.36 -25.62 -35.73
CA ARG A 8 5.54 -24.90 -35.22
C ARG A 8 5.57 -23.41 -35.65
N GLY A 9 5.02 -23.08 -36.85
CA GLY A 9 4.90 -21.68 -37.28
C GLY A 9 3.86 -20.86 -36.53
N LEU A 10 2.81 -21.49 -36.00
CA LEU A 10 1.77 -20.83 -35.22
C LEU A 10 2.18 -20.54 -33.76
N TYR A 11 3.05 -21.36 -33.18
CA TYR A 11 3.58 -21.13 -31.83
C TYR A 11 4.83 -20.25 -31.75
N ALA A 12 5.51 -19.98 -32.88
CA ALA A 12 6.75 -19.18 -32.93
C ALA A 12 6.52 -17.66 -33.06
N ARG A 13 5.30 -17.19 -33.21
CA ARG A 13 4.97 -15.76 -33.06
C ARG A 13 4.41 -15.47 -31.69
N GLN A 14 5.20 -15.72 -30.64
CA GLN A 14 5.10 -14.90 -29.45
C GLN A 14 5.44 -13.48 -29.89
N THR A 15 4.41 -12.65 -30.08
CA THR A 15 4.55 -11.22 -30.31
C THR A 15 5.42 -10.67 -29.20
N THR A 16 6.65 -10.32 -29.54
CA THR A 16 7.60 -9.72 -28.60
C THR A 16 6.97 -8.41 -28.11
N ARG A 17 6.41 -8.44 -26.91
CA ARG A 17 5.82 -7.28 -26.25
C ARG A 17 6.79 -6.10 -26.41
N ARG A 18 6.31 -4.99 -26.93
CA ARG A 18 7.11 -3.77 -27.13
C ARG A 18 7.39 -3.16 -25.73
N ILE A 19 8.35 -3.78 -25.02
CA ILE A 19 8.79 -3.30 -23.71
C ILE A 19 9.43 -1.94 -23.94
N SER A 20 8.94 -0.93 -23.26
CA SER A 20 9.50 0.43 -23.31
C SER A 20 11.00 0.40 -22.94
N THR A 21 11.78 1.29 -23.54
CA THR A 21 13.23 1.35 -23.28
C THR A 21 13.54 1.53 -21.81
N TRP A 22 12.79 2.37 -21.10
CA TRP A 22 12.97 2.62 -19.66
C TRP A 22 12.69 1.38 -18.81
N THR A 23 11.69 0.56 -19.19
CA THR A 23 11.34 -0.68 -18.49
C THR A 23 12.46 -1.70 -18.59
N ARG A 24 13.05 -1.85 -19.78
CA ARG A 24 14.19 -2.74 -20.00
C ARG A 24 15.39 -2.32 -19.18
N ASP A 25 15.68 -1.01 -19.15
CA ASP A 25 16.77 -0.46 -18.36
C ASP A 25 16.54 -0.61 -16.85
N TYR A 26 15.30 -0.45 -16.40
CA TYR A 26 14.93 -0.71 -15.01
C TYR A 26 15.15 -2.17 -14.63
N LEU A 27 14.68 -3.11 -15.44
CA LEU A 27 14.84 -4.55 -15.19
C LEU A 27 16.32 -4.97 -15.16
N ARG A 28 17.13 -4.43 -16.08
CA ARG A 28 18.60 -4.67 -16.07
C ARG A 28 19.24 -4.18 -14.78
N LYS A 29 18.93 -2.95 -14.37
CA LYS A 29 19.41 -2.38 -13.10
C LYS A 29 18.93 -3.18 -11.90
N ALA A 30 17.70 -3.67 -11.94
CA ALA A 30 17.14 -4.52 -10.90
C ALA A 30 17.90 -5.86 -10.78
N ALA A 31 18.16 -6.54 -11.90
CA ALA A 31 18.92 -7.79 -11.90
C ALA A 31 20.36 -7.59 -11.41
N ILE A 32 21.02 -6.51 -11.81
CA ILE A 32 22.37 -6.16 -11.31
C ILE A 32 22.35 -5.90 -9.81
N ALA A 33 21.36 -5.12 -9.34
CA ALA A 33 21.21 -4.83 -7.92
C ALA A 33 20.92 -6.09 -7.10
N ASP A 34 20.04 -6.98 -7.60
CA ASP A 34 19.70 -8.25 -6.94
C ASP A 34 20.92 -9.17 -6.82
N PHE A 35 21.73 -9.25 -7.90
CA PHE A 35 22.98 -10.00 -7.87
C PHE A 35 23.97 -9.40 -6.84
N GLY A 36 24.16 -8.09 -6.87
CA GLY A 36 25.05 -7.40 -5.94
C GLY A 36 24.61 -7.55 -4.48
N CYS A 37 23.30 -7.44 -4.21
CA CYS A 37 22.74 -7.68 -2.87
C CYS A 37 22.89 -9.11 -2.42
N ALA A 38 22.71 -10.10 -3.32
CA ALA A 38 22.93 -11.48 -3.02
C ALA A 38 24.42 -11.77 -2.71
N ALA A 39 25.32 -11.23 -3.52
CA ALA A 39 26.76 -11.35 -3.28
C ALA A 39 27.17 -10.70 -1.94
N ALA A 40 26.69 -9.50 -1.64
CA ALA A 40 26.95 -8.82 -0.38
C ALA A 40 26.39 -9.57 0.84
N GLY A 41 25.16 -10.12 0.73
CA GLY A 41 24.53 -10.89 1.78
C GLY A 41 25.26 -12.20 2.07
N VAL A 42 25.69 -12.87 1.01
CA VAL A 42 26.50 -14.10 1.11
C VAL A 42 27.87 -13.80 1.71
N PHE A 43 28.54 -12.74 1.26
CA PHE A 43 29.84 -12.31 1.81
C PHE A 43 29.72 -11.97 3.31
N ALA A 44 28.70 -11.19 3.69
CA ALA A 44 28.45 -10.87 5.10
C ALA A 44 28.24 -12.14 5.94
N ALA A 45 27.44 -13.10 5.46
CA ALA A 45 27.19 -14.35 6.15
C ALA A 45 28.47 -15.21 6.28
N THR A 46 29.28 -15.29 5.22
CA THR A 46 30.54 -16.01 5.21
C THR A 46 31.51 -15.43 6.24
N TYR A 47 31.64 -14.09 6.25
CA TYR A 47 32.50 -13.38 7.19
C TYR A 47 32.03 -13.55 8.65
N LEU A 48 30.73 -13.39 8.90
CA LEU A 48 30.15 -13.55 10.25
C LEU A 48 30.28 -14.97 10.81
N ARG A 49 30.23 -16.00 9.94
CA ARG A 49 30.23 -17.38 10.38
C ARG A 49 31.63 -17.99 10.47
N PHE A 50 32.52 -17.66 9.53
CA PHE A 50 33.83 -18.34 9.36
C PHE A 50 35.01 -17.38 9.54
N GLY A 51 34.79 -16.07 9.57
CA GLY A 51 35.88 -15.08 9.61
C GLY A 51 36.83 -15.27 8.40
N HIS A 52 38.11 -15.51 8.70
CA HIS A 52 39.14 -15.76 7.68
C HIS A 52 39.30 -17.24 7.30
N ASN A 53 38.64 -18.17 8.02
CA ASN A 53 38.82 -19.62 7.84
C ASN A 53 37.74 -20.24 6.94
N VAL A 54 37.68 -19.82 5.68
CA VAL A 54 36.65 -20.28 4.72
C VAL A 54 37.18 -21.52 3.99
N THR A 55 36.46 -22.64 4.06
CA THR A 55 36.78 -23.85 3.30
C THR A 55 36.39 -23.72 1.82
N ARG A 56 37.02 -24.51 0.94
CA ARG A 56 36.75 -24.49 -0.52
C ARG A 56 35.28 -24.73 -0.85
N THR A 57 34.59 -25.57 -0.09
CA THR A 57 33.16 -25.87 -0.27
C THR A 57 32.29 -24.64 -0.06
N TYR A 58 32.51 -23.85 1.01
CA TYR A 58 31.77 -22.63 1.27
C TYR A 58 32.14 -21.51 0.31
N LEU A 59 33.37 -21.46 -0.20
CA LEU A 59 33.76 -20.54 -1.24
C LEU A 59 32.97 -20.82 -2.53
N ALA A 60 32.92 -22.09 -2.97
CA ALA A 60 32.13 -22.46 -4.16
C ALA A 60 30.63 -22.18 -3.99
N LEU A 61 30.07 -22.50 -2.82
CA LEU A 61 28.67 -22.20 -2.51
C LEU A 61 28.40 -20.68 -2.50
N SER A 62 29.31 -19.89 -1.94
CA SER A 62 29.22 -18.44 -1.89
C SER A 62 29.26 -17.80 -3.28
N LEU A 63 29.98 -18.37 -4.22
CA LEU A 63 30.03 -17.96 -5.62
C LEU A 63 28.77 -18.38 -6.40
N ALA A 64 28.20 -19.54 -6.08
CA ALA A 64 27.02 -20.07 -6.76
C ALA A 64 25.70 -19.41 -6.28
N LEU A 65 25.60 -19.07 -4.99
CA LEU A 65 24.35 -18.60 -4.36
C LEU A 65 23.78 -17.33 -5.03
N PRO A 66 24.56 -16.29 -5.42
CA PRO A 66 24.03 -15.13 -6.13
C PRO A 66 23.40 -15.48 -7.47
N ALA A 67 23.98 -16.42 -8.22
CA ALA A 67 23.40 -16.90 -9.48
C ALA A 67 22.11 -17.70 -9.24
N LEU A 68 22.11 -18.60 -8.27
CA LEU A 68 20.91 -19.33 -7.86
C LEU A 68 19.79 -18.41 -7.39
N TRP A 69 20.13 -17.33 -6.70
CA TRP A 69 19.18 -16.30 -6.29
C TRP A 69 18.49 -15.63 -7.49
N LEU A 70 19.26 -15.22 -8.51
CA LEU A 70 18.69 -14.67 -9.73
C LEU A 70 17.76 -15.66 -10.44
N VAL A 71 18.13 -16.91 -10.52
CA VAL A 71 17.28 -17.98 -11.09
C VAL A 71 15.99 -18.11 -10.29
N ALA A 72 16.06 -18.14 -8.96
CA ALA A 72 14.89 -18.22 -8.09
C ALA A 72 13.94 -17.02 -8.29
N LEU A 73 14.47 -15.80 -8.37
CA LEU A 73 13.70 -14.59 -8.66
C LEU A 73 13.07 -14.65 -10.06
N TRP A 74 13.78 -15.14 -11.05
CA TRP A 74 13.27 -15.30 -12.41
C TRP A 74 12.13 -16.32 -12.47
N LEU A 75 12.30 -17.48 -11.86
CA LEU A 75 11.26 -18.50 -11.75
C LEU A 75 10.02 -18.01 -10.99
N ALA A 76 10.21 -17.22 -9.94
CA ALA A 76 9.11 -16.60 -9.21
C ALA A 76 8.40 -15.46 -10.00
N GLY A 77 8.94 -15.09 -11.17
CA GLY A 77 8.41 -13.99 -11.99
C GLY A 77 8.62 -12.60 -11.37
N ALA A 78 9.68 -12.40 -10.59
CA ALA A 78 10.00 -11.12 -9.95
C ALA A 78 10.41 -10.01 -10.97
N TYR A 79 10.66 -10.39 -12.21
CA TYR A 79 11.00 -9.49 -13.33
C TYR A 79 9.85 -9.25 -14.30
N ASP A 80 8.60 -9.62 -13.93
CA ASP A 80 7.43 -9.35 -14.75
C ASP A 80 7.10 -7.86 -14.74
N VAL A 81 7.03 -7.29 -15.94
CA VAL A 81 6.79 -5.85 -16.20
C VAL A 81 5.51 -5.35 -15.55
N ARG A 82 4.50 -6.22 -15.40
CA ARG A 82 3.19 -5.88 -14.83
C ARG A 82 3.22 -5.42 -13.39
N TYR A 83 4.24 -5.83 -12.63
CA TYR A 83 4.34 -5.54 -11.19
C TYR A 83 5.34 -4.43 -10.85
N ILE A 84 6.00 -3.83 -11.87
CA ILE A 84 7.06 -2.84 -11.65
C ILE A 84 6.51 -1.57 -11.00
N GLY A 85 6.93 -1.35 -9.75
CA GLY A 85 6.62 -0.13 -9.01
C GLY A 85 5.18 -0.02 -8.51
N ILE A 86 4.35 -1.06 -8.63
CA ILE A 86 2.93 -1.07 -8.22
C ILE A 86 2.67 -2.26 -7.29
N GLY A 87 1.82 -2.04 -6.29
CA GLY A 87 1.38 -3.11 -5.38
C GLY A 87 2.48 -3.68 -4.46
N SER A 88 2.20 -4.80 -3.81
CA SER A 88 3.10 -5.52 -2.89
C SER A 88 3.72 -6.78 -3.53
N ASP A 89 3.30 -7.14 -4.74
CA ASP A 89 3.63 -8.42 -5.36
C ASP A 89 5.13 -8.58 -5.66
N GLU A 90 5.82 -7.49 -6.01
CA GLU A 90 7.27 -7.48 -6.18
C GLU A 90 7.99 -7.97 -4.90
N PHE A 91 7.61 -7.44 -3.75
CA PHE A 91 8.20 -7.82 -2.45
C PHE A 91 7.78 -9.22 -2.02
N ARG A 92 6.52 -9.59 -2.27
CA ARG A 92 6.01 -10.94 -1.98
C ARG A 92 6.76 -12.01 -2.76
N LYS A 93 7.09 -11.74 -4.03
CA LYS A 93 7.87 -12.66 -4.87
C LYS A 93 9.30 -12.83 -4.36
N ILE A 94 9.95 -11.76 -3.88
CA ILE A 94 11.27 -11.84 -3.26
C ILE A 94 11.25 -12.70 -1.99
N LEU A 95 10.25 -12.48 -1.11
CA LEU A 95 10.09 -13.27 0.10
C LEU A 95 9.85 -14.74 -0.21
N ASN A 96 8.95 -15.04 -1.14
CA ASN A 96 8.66 -16.40 -1.57
C ASN A 96 9.89 -17.08 -2.18
N SER A 97 10.69 -16.34 -2.97
CA SER A 97 11.96 -16.87 -3.52
C SER A 97 12.95 -17.22 -2.43
N GLY A 98 13.03 -16.38 -1.36
CA GLY A 98 13.86 -16.67 -0.20
C GLY A 98 13.45 -17.97 0.49
N VAL A 99 12.16 -18.14 0.79
CA VAL A 99 11.63 -19.36 1.42
C VAL A 99 11.82 -20.58 0.53
N SER A 100 11.56 -20.46 -0.78
CA SER A 100 11.72 -21.56 -1.74
C SER A 100 13.18 -21.98 -1.86
N LEU A 101 14.11 -21.03 -1.89
CA LEU A 101 15.53 -21.35 -1.98
C LEU A 101 16.05 -22.02 -0.71
N ILE A 102 15.56 -21.62 0.48
CA ILE A 102 15.84 -22.31 1.74
C ILE A 102 15.42 -23.78 1.64
N ALA A 103 14.18 -24.03 1.18
CA ALA A 103 13.66 -25.39 1.04
C ALA A 103 14.48 -26.22 0.04
N VAL A 104 14.79 -25.66 -1.13
CA VAL A 104 15.58 -26.34 -2.17
C VAL A 104 16.99 -26.70 -1.66
N VAL A 105 17.68 -25.75 -1.02
CA VAL A 105 19.04 -26.00 -0.51
C VAL A 105 19.02 -27.01 0.64
N ALA A 106 17.99 -26.98 1.51
CA ALA A 106 17.84 -27.94 2.58
C ALA A 106 17.62 -29.39 2.05
N ILE A 107 16.72 -29.55 1.06
CA ILE A 107 16.43 -30.83 0.42
C ILE A 107 17.68 -31.35 -0.31
N PHE A 108 18.37 -30.48 -1.06
CA PHE A 108 19.60 -30.85 -1.78
C PHE A 108 20.69 -31.25 -0.82
N SER A 109 20.91 -30.53 0.28
CA SER A 109 21.89 -30.86 1.31
C SER A 109 21.64 -32.25 1.92
N TYR A 110 20.36 -32.55 2.17
CA TYR A 110 19.95 -33.86 2.68
C TYR A 110 20.17 -34.97 1.63
N ALA A 111 19.78 -34.76 0.39
CA ALA A 111 19.87 -35.76 -0.69
C ALA A 111 21.32 -36.11 -1.07
N VAL A 112 22.23 -35.12 -1.03
CA VAL A 112 23.66 -35.32 -1.41
C VAL A 112 24.54 -35.67 -0.19
N ASN A 113 23.91 -35.75 0.99
CA ASN A 113 24.59 -36.04 2.26
C ASN A 113 25.76 -35.08 2.57
N THR A 114 25.59 -33.79 2.16
CA THR A 114 26.60 -32.76 2.40
C THR A 114 26.40 -32.13 3.78
N GLU A 115 27.47 -32.07 4.57
CA GLU A 115 27.47 -31.40 5.88
C GLU A 115 27.48 -29.85 5.71
N LEU A 116 26.41 -29.30 5.15
CA LEU A 116 26.28 -27.85 5.08
C LEU A 116 25.95 -27.28 6.46
N SER A 117 26.75 -26.31 6.90
CA SER A 117 26.52 -25.60 8.16
C SER A 117 25.14 -24.96 8.15
N ARG A 118 24.21 -25.45 8.99
CA ARG A 118 22.86 -24.89 9.18
C ARG A 118 22.96 -23.43 9.57
N GLY A 119 23.94 -23.06 10.40
CA GLY A 119 24.17 -21.67 10.83
C GLY A 119 24.53 -20.74 9.68
N TYR A 120 25.29 -21.21 8.67
CA TYR A 120 25.59 -20.42 7.48
C TYR A 120 24.34 -20.12 6.67
N LEU A 121 23.51 -21.10 6.39
CA LEU A 121 22.26 -20.92 5.61
C LEU A 121 21.26 -20.05 6.34
N LEU A 122 21.13 -20.20 7.66
CA LEU A 122 20.27 -19.40 8.52
C LEU A 122 20.67 -17.91 8.56
N ILE A 123 21.90 -17.57 8.26
CA ILE A 123 22.38 -16.20 8.16
C ILE A 123 22.33 -15.71 6.72
N ALA A 124 22.85 -16.49 5.76
CA ALA A 124 23.04 -16.08 4.37
C ALA A 124 21.71 -15.75 3.68
N LEU A 125 20.71 -16.64 3.76
CA LEU A 125 19.46 -16.47 3.03
C LEU A 125 18.58 -15.34 3.57
N PRO A 126 18.39 -15.14 4.89
CA PRO A 126 17.74 -13.94 5.41
C PRO A 126 18.50 -12.66 5.07
N CYS A 127 19.83 -12.62 5.14
CA CYS A 127 20.62 -11.45 4.75
C CYS A 127 20.44 -11.10 3.27
N VAL A 128 20.53 -12.08 2.38
CA VAL A 128 20.28 -11.90 0.94
C VAL A 128 18.87 -11.37 0.70
N THR A 129 17.87 -11.97 1.33
CA THR A 129 16.47 -11.54 1.19
C THR A 129 16.27 -10.11 1.69
N LEU A 130 16.81 -9.77 2.85
CA LEU A 130 16.72 -8.45 3.43
C LEU A 130 17.39 -7.38 2.56
N PHE A 131 18.61 -7.65 2.10
CA PHE A 131 19.32 -6.69 1.23
C PHE A 131 18.60 -6.47 -0.08
N ASN A 132 18.02 -7.51 -0.66
CA ASN A 132 17.20 -7.41 -1.86
C ASN A 132 15.92 -6.59 -1.61
N LEU A 133 15.22 -6.81 -0.50
CA LEU A 133 14.02 -6.02 -0.15
C LEU A 133 14.36 -4.54 0.00
N VAL A 134 15.47 -4.22 0.67
CA VAL A 134 15.93 -2.83 0.85
C VAL A 134 16.31 -2.20 -0.49
N ALA A 135 17.04 -2.90 -1.34
CA ALA A 135 17.45 -2.41 -2.66
C ALA A 135 16.24 -2.17 -3.57
N ARG A 136 15.30 -3.12 -3.63
CA ARG A 136 14.06 -2.97 -4.41
C ARG A 136 13.20 -1.83 -3.88
N TYR A 137 13.10 -1.65 -2.57
CA TYR A 137 12.41 -0.50 -1.99
C TYR A 137 13.08 0.83 -2.40
N ALA A 138 14.40 0.91 -2.35
CA ALA A 138 15.15 2.11 -2.76
C ALA A 138 14.96 2.41 -4.27
N MET A 139 15.04 1.39 -5.12
CA MET A 139 14.81 1.50 -6.56
C MET A 139 13.37 1.95 -6.85
N ARG A 140 12.39 1.38 -6.18
CA ARG A 140 10.98 1.77 -6.30
C ARG A 140 10.77 3.22 -5.88
N LYS A 141 11.34 3.65 -4.76
CA LYS A 141 11.26 5.03 -4.30
C LYS A 141 11.88 6.01 -5.31
N ARG A 142 13.00 5.62 -5.93
CA ARG A 142 13.61 6.39 -7.01
C ARG A 142 12.70 6.46 -8.24
N LEU A 143 12.11 5.33 -8.66
CA LEU A 143 11.17 5.28 -9.78
C LEU A 143 9.94 6.18 -9.53
N HIS A 144 9.38 6.15 -8.32
CA HIS A 144 8.25 7.02 -7.96
C HIS A 144 8.62 8.51 -8.07
N ARG A 145 9.83 8.93 -7.61
CA ARG A 145 10.30 10.32 -7.78
C ARG A 145 10.46 10.70 -9.26
N VAL A 146 10.91 9.79 -10.11
CA VAL A 146 11.03 10.04 -11.54
C VAL A 146 9.65 10.15 -12.19
N ARG A 147 8.68 9.35 -11.75
CA ARG A 147 7.29 9.40 -12.23
C ARG A 147 6.59 10.71 -11.85
N THR A 148 6.85 11.27 -10.67
CA THR A 148 6.30 12.59 -10.30
C THR A 148 6.81 13.72 -11.19
N SER A 149 7.93 13.55 -11.88
CA SER A 149 8.41 14.48 -12.92
C SER A 149 7.90 14.16 -14.34
N GLY A 150 6.89 13.28 -14.48
CA GLY A 150 6.27 12.91 -15.75
C GLY A 150 7.11 11.96 -16.62
N ARG A 151 8.23 11.42 -16.12
CA ARG A 151 9.09 10.48 -16.84
C ARG A 151 8.78 9.03 -16.44
N CYS A 152 9.15 8.06 -17.29
CA CYS A 152 8.89 6.63 -17.05
C CYS A 152 7.39 6.32 -16.88
N MET A 153 6.55 6.99 -17.68
CA MET A 153 5.11 6.76 -17.73
C MET A 153 4.74 5.81 -18.89
N ASN A 154 3.68 5.07 -18.72
CA ASN A 154 3.04 4.29 -19.79
C ASN A 154 1.83 5.06 -20.31
N SER A 155 1.74 5.17 -21.63
CA SER A 155 0.63 5.86 -22.31
C SER A 155 -0.61 4.97 -22.32
N VAL A 156 -1.74 5.51 -21.90
CA VAL A 156 -3.03 4.81 -21.81
C VAL A 156 -4.05 5.45 -22.71
N VAL A 157 -4.80 4.65 -23.47
CA VAL A 157 -6.07 5.04 -24.09
C VAL A 157 -7.18 4.59 -23.16
N ALA A 158 -8.02 5.52 -22.69
CA ALA A 158 -9.16 5.22 -21.85
C ALA A 158 -10.44 5.12 -22.67
N ALA A 159 -11.20 4.04 -22.50
CA ALA A 159 -12.45 3.80 -23.19
C ALA A 159 -13.59 3.56 -22.19
N GLY A 160 -14.75 4.23 -22.38
CA GLY A 160 -15.90 4.09 -21.51
C GLY A 160 -16.84 5.29 -21.51
N HIS A 161 -17.67 5.42 -20.48
CA HIS A 161 -18.50 6.59 -20.28
C HIS A 161 -17.68 7.79 -19.82
N GLU A 162 -18.11 9.00 -20.20
CA GLU A 162 -17.39 10.26 -19.95
C GLU A 162 -17.06 10.48 -18.47
N SER A 163 -18.02 10.26 -17.56
CA SER A 163 -17.80 10.40 -16.12
C SER A 163 -16.72 9.46 -15.59
N ALA A 164 -16.78 8.18 -15.96
CA ALA A 164 -15.82 7.18 -15.52
C ALA A 164 -14.41 7.47 -16.07
N VAL A 165 -14.31 7.95 -17.31
CA VAL A 165 -13.06 8.37 -17.95
C VAL A 165 -12.48 9.60 -17.25
N ALA A 166 -13.30 10.60 -16.91
CA ALA A 166 -12.90 11.80 -16.17
C ALA A 166 -12.38 11.47 -14.78
N ASP A 167 -13.04 10.54 -14.06
CA ASP A 167 -12.62 10.05 -12.75
C ASP A 167 -11.27 9.35 -12.84
N LEU A 168 -11.08 8.46 -13.83
CA LEU A 168 -9.80 7.79 -14.06
C LEU A 168 -8.67 8.79 -14.31
N ILE A 169 -8.90 9.79 -15.18
CA ILE A 169 -7.90 10.82 -15.50
C ILE A 169 -7.52 11.60 -14.24
N THR A 170 -8.51 11.99 -13.45
CA THR A 170 -8.31 12.75 -12.22
C THR A 170 -7.51 11.95 -11.19
N GLU A 171 -7.85 10.68 -10.99
CA GLU A 171 -7.16 9.80 -10.05
C GLU A 171 -5.72 9.52 -10.48
N LEU A 172 -5.47 9.26 -11.77
CA LEU A 172 -4.11 9.05 -12.29
C LEU A 172 -3.23 10.29 -12.19
N ARG A 173 -3.81 11.50 -12.34
CA ARG A 173 -3.09 12.77 -12.13
C ARG A 173 -2.78 13.02 -10.66
N ARG A 174 -3.66 12.61 -9.77
CA ARG A 174 -3.48 12.72 -8.32
C ARG A 174 -2.40 11.78 -7.81
N GLU A 175 -2.28 10.59 -8.42
CA GLU A 175 -1.36 9.54 -8.01
C GLU A 175 -0.36 9.14 -9.12
N PRO A 176 0.55 10.05 -9.56
CA PRO A 176 1.44 9.82 -10.70
C PRO A 176 2.43 8.66 -10.50
N TYR A 177 2.60 8.20 -9.26
CA TYR A 177 3.47 7.06 -8.96
C TYR A 177 2.99 5.73 -9.58
N HIS A 178 1.72 5.63 -9.98
CA HIS A 178 1.21 4.48 -10.75
C HIS A 178 1.87 4.35 -12.12
N GLY A 179 2.44 5.43 -12.66
CA GLY A 179 3.19 5.42 -13.90
C GLY A 179 2.33 5.24 -15.14
N LEU A 180 1.06 5.67 -15.08
CA LEU A 180 0.11 5.66 -16.18
C LEU A 180 -0.30 7.10 -16.51
N THR A 181 -0.37 7.43 -17.81
CA THR A 181 -0.83 8.74 -18.29
C THR A 181 -1.83 8.51 -19.41
N VAL A 182 -3.03 9.04 -19.27
CA VAL A 182 -4.05 8.98 -20.34
C VAL A 182 -3.68 9.99 -21.42
N VAL A 183 -3.48 9.50 -22.65
CA VAL A 183 -3.08 10.31 -23.82
C VAL A 183 -4.21 10.55 -24.80
N ALA A 184 -5.24 9.68 -24.77
CA ALA A 184 -6.42 9.79 -25.60
C ALA A 184 -7.60 9.09 -24.93
N THR A 185 -8.82 9.51 -25.29
CA THR A 185 -10.06 8.93 -24.78
C THR A 185 -10.98 8.50 -25.93
N CYS A 186 -11.70 7.39 -25.75
CA CYS A 186 -12.76 6.92 -26.64
C CYS A 186 -14.04 6.72 -25.83
N LEU A 187 -15.15 7.38 -26.23
CA LEU A 187 -16.33 7.43 -25.42
C LEU A 187 -17.44 6.52 -25.91
N ALA A 188 -18.18 5.90 -24.97
CA ALA A 188 -19.33 5.05 -25.30
C ALA A 188 -20.46 5.81 -26.00
N GLN A 189 -20.60 7.09 -25.69
CA GLN A 189 -21.55 7.99 -26.37
C GLN A 189 -20.78 9.15 -26.98
N PRO A 190 -21.18 9.64 -28.16
CA PRO A 190 -20.54 10.78 -28.78
C PRO A 190 -20.58 11.98 -27.83
N SER A 191 -19.43 12.43 -27.39
CA SER A 191 -19.33 13.64 -26.56
C SER A 191 -19.51 14.88 -27.44
N LYS A 192 -20.18 15.89 -26.91
CA LYS A 192 -20.21 17.23 -27.48
C LYS A 192 -18.87 17.96 -27.31
N PHE A 193 -18.01 17.44 -26.47
CA PHE A 193 -16.73 18.04 -26.10
C PHE A 193 -15.59 17.37 -26.87
N ALA A 194 -14.65 18.18 -27.33
CA ALA A 194 -13.43 17.69 -27.97
C ALA A 194 -12.45 17.07 -26.97
N GLU A 195 -12.62 17.34 -25.68
CA GLU A 195 -11.73 16.91 -24.62
C GLU A 195 -12.51 16.53 -23.34
N VAL A 196 -11.99 15.52 -22.64
CA VAL A 196 -12.45 15.12 -21.28
C VAL A 196 -11.31 15.34 -20.30
N ALA A 197 -11.51 16.18 -19.31
CA ALA A 197 -10.50 16.55 -18.32
C ALA A 197 -9.15 16.97 -18.96
N GLY A 198 -9.19 17.70 -20.12
CA GLY A 198 -7.99 18.13 -20.85
C GLY A 198 -7.24 17.02 -21.58
N VAL A 199 -7.92 15.90 -21.90
CA VAL A 199 -7.42 14.82 -22.75
C VAL A 199 -8.32 14.73 -23.99
N PRO A 200 -7.74 14.65 -25.23
CA PRO A 200 -8.50 14.66 -26.45
C PRO A 200 -9.41 13.43 -26.58
N VAL A 201 -10.63 13.64 -27.09
CA VAL A 201 -11.56 12.58 -27.48
C VAL A 201 -11.28 12.21 -28.93
N CYS A 202 -10.97 10.93 -29.16
CA CYS A 202 -10.53 10.42 -30.48
C CYS A 202 -11.61 9.65 -31.24
N GLY A 203 -12.80 9.52 -30.66
CA GLY A 203 -13.92 8.82 -31.29
C GLY A 203 -14.71 7.95 -30.32
N GLY A 204 -15.41 6.96 -30.89
CA GLY A 204 -16.22 5.99 -30.17
C GLY A 204 -15.41 4.77 -29.68
N LEU A 205 -16.14 3.80 -29.11
CA LEU A 205 -15.54 2.55 -28.63
C LEU A 205 -14.91 1.71 -29.74
N ASP A 206 -15.40 1.84 -30.97
CA ASP A 206 -14.90 1.11 -32.13
C ASP A 206 -13.56 1.71 -32.65
N ASP A 207 -13.25 2.97 -32.27
CA ASP A 207 -12.03 3.68 -32.70
C ASP A 207 -10.83 3.48 -31.75
N VAL A 208 -10.98 2.68 -30.69
CA VAL A 208 -9.93 2.47 -29.66
C VAL A 208 -8.63 1.96 -30.28
N ALA A 209 -8.69 1.00 -31.21
CA ALA A 209 -7.51 0.44 -31.84
C ALA A 209 -6.77 1.48 -32.72
N ASP A 210 -7.51 2.38 -33.38
CA ASP A 210 -6.96 3.48 -34.16
C ASP A 210 -6.31 4.54 -33.26
N ALA A 211 -6.96 4.87 -32.15
CA ALA A 211 -6.39 5.76 -31.13
C ALA A 211 -5.06 5.21 -30.58
N VAL A 212 -4.99 3.90 -30.29
CA VAL A 212 -3.75 3.24 -29.87
C VAL A 212 -2.65 3.39 -30.90
N ARG A 213 -2.94 3.16 -32.18
CA ARG A 213 -1.97 3.31 -33.27
C ARG A 213 -1.49 4.75 -33.41
N ARG A 214 -2.40 5.70 -33.35
CA ARG A 214 -2.13 7.13 -33.53
C ARG A 214 -1.28 7.72 -32.41
N PHE A 215 -1.55 7.35 -31.15
CA PHE A 215 -0.84 7.91 -29.98
C PHE A 215 0.27 7.00 -29.47
N GLY A 216 0.48 5.82 -30.07
CA GLY A 216 1.50 4.87 -29.64
C GLY A 216 1.29 4.39 -28.21
N ALA A 217 0.03 4.20 -27.80
CA ALA A 217 -0.29 3.81 -26.42
C ALA A 217 0.15 2.37 -26.12
N ASN A 218 0.63 2.16 -24.90
CA ASN A 218 1.10 0.85 -24.44
C ASN A 218 -0.01 0.06 -23.75
N THR A 219 -1.07 0.74 -23.32
CA THR A 219 -2.15 0.15 -22.55
C THR A 219 -3.48 0.74 -23.00
N VAL A 220 -4.51 -0.08 -23.03
CA VAL A 220 -5.92 0.35 -23.15
C VAL A 220 -6.59 0.05 -21.83
N ALA A 221 -7.27 1.04 -21.28
CA ALA A 221 -8.13 0.89 -20.09
C ALA A 221 -9.59 0.98 -20.52
N VAL A 222 -10.27 -0.15 -20.57
CA VAL A 222 -11.71 -0.22 -20.80
C VAL A 222 -12.40 -0.15 -19.44
N LEU A 223 -13.13 0.95 -19.23
CA LEU A 223 -13.95 1.15 -18.04
C LEU A 223 -15.31 0.45 -18.24
N ALA A 224 -15.94 0.09 -17.14
CA ALA A 224 -17.22 -0.61 -17.19
C ALA A 224 -18.25 0.18 -17.99
N CYS A 225 -18.61 -0.34 -19.13
CA CYS A 225 -19.69 0.20 -19.97
C CYS A 225 -20.44 -0.97 -20.65
N PRO A 226 -21.78 -0.97 -20.63
CA PRO A 226 -22.59 -2.04 -21.22
C PRO A 226 -22.38 -2.19 -22.73
N GLU A 227 -21.99 -1.11 -23.40
CA GLU A 227 -21.78 -1.07 -24.86
C GLU A 227 -20.52 -1.84 -25.27
N MET A 228 -19.59 -2.09 -24.37
CA MET A 228 -18.40 -2.91 -24.59
C MET A 228 -18.68 -4.34 -24.09
N ASP A 229 -19.53 -5.04 -24.82
CA ASP A 229 -19.89 -6.42 -24.54
C ASP A 229 -18.73 -7.42 -24.75
N GLY A 230 -18.95 -8.69 -24.39
CA GLY A 230 -17.93 -9.73 -24.50
C GLY A 230 -17.44 -9.98 -25.94
N ILE A 231 -18.25 -9.72 -26.96
CA ILE A 231 -17.89 -9.89 -28.39
C ILE A 231 -16.99 -8.75 -28.83
N LYS A 232 -17.38 -7.51 -28.56
CA LYS A 232 -16.58 -6.31 -28.87
C LYS A 232 -15.26 -6.30 -28.12
N LEU A 233 -15.28 -6.63 -26.81
CA LEU A 233 -14.07 -6.70 -26.02
C LEU A 233 -13.09 -7.76 -26.55
N ARG A 234 -13.59 -8.91 -27.00
CA ARG A 234 -12.78 -9.95 -27.63
C ARG A 234 -12.21 -9.50 -28.97
N GLY A 235 -13.01 -8.83 -29.79
CA GLY A 235 -12.56 -8.23 -31.07
C GLY A 235 -11.44 -7.23 -30.82
N LEU A 236 -11.62 -6.32 -29.86
CA LEU A 236 -10.60 -5.36 -29.45
C LEU A 236 -9.33 -6.05 -28.94
N ALA A 237 -9.45 -7.10 -28.12
CA ALA A 237 -8.30 -7.85 -27.62
C ALA A 237 -7.46 -8.45 -28.78
N TRP A 238 -8.11 -9.01 -29.80
CA TRP A 238 -7.43 -9.54 -30.99
C TRP A 238 -6.74 -8.45 -31.82
N GLU A 239 -7.33 -7.26 -31.90
CA GLU A 239 -6.68 -6.13 -32.58
C GLU A 239 -5.47 -5.61 -31.84
N LEU A 240 -5.58 -5.50 -30.51
CA LEU A 240 -4.50 -5.07 -29.63
C LEU A 240 -3.34 -6.07 -29.57
N GLU A 241 -3.60 -7.36 -29.77
CA GLU A 241 -2.55 -8.37 -29.88
C GLU A 241 -1.57 -8.05 -31.02
N LYS A 242 -2.06 -7.50 -32.12
CA LYS A 242 -1.21 -7.10 -33.28
C LYS A 242 -0.28 -5.94 -32.96
N THR A 243 -0.66 -5.07 -32.02
CA THR A 243 0.12 -3.90 -31.59
C THR A 243 0.92 -4.14 -30.29
N SER A 244 0.81 -5.34 -29.71
CA SER A 244 1.42 -5.70 -28.42
C SER A 244 1.04 -4.75 -27.28
N THR A 245 -0.20 -4.23 -27.31
CA THR A 245 -0.76 -3.30 -26.34
C THR A 245 -1.52 -4.09 -25.27
N ASP A 246 -1.30 -3.75 -24.01
CA ASP A 246 -1.99 -4.39 -22.87
C ASP A 246 -3.44 -3.91 -22.80
N LEU A 247 -4.37 -4.86 -22.63
CA LEU A 247 -5.77 -4.57 -22.35
C LEU A 247 -6.06 -4.73 -20.87
N CYS A 248 -6.47 -3.65 -20.23
CA CYS A 248 -6.96 -3.62 -18.86
C CYS A 248 -8.46 -3.35 -18.87
N VAL A 249 -9.23 -4.18 -18.18
CA VAL A 249 -10.67 -4.00 -18.04
C VAL A 249 -10.95 -3.68 -16.57
N SER A 250 -11.57 -2.53 -16.32
CA SER A 250 -11.99 -2.15 -14.98
C SER A 250 -13.40 -2.65 -14.73
N PRO A 251 -13.63 -3.53 -13.74
CA PRO A 251 -14.98 -3.82 -13.28
C PRO A 251 -15.57 -2.55 -12.63
N ALA A 252 -16.90 -2.40 -12.64
CA ALA A 252 -17.60 -1.27 -12.00
C ALA A 252 -17.44 -1.20 -10.47
N LEU A 253 -16.61 -2.04 -9.89
CA LEU A 253 -16.34 -2.13 -8.45
C LEU A 253 -15.25 -1.12 -8.08
N LEU A 254 -15.66 -0.02 -7.47
CA LEU A 254 -14.76 0.97 -6.90
C LEU A 254 -14.14 0.43 -5.59
N ASP A 255 -12.86 0.79 -5.35
CA ASP A 255 -12.12 0.56 -4.10
C ASP A 255 -11.90 -0.91 -3.64
N VAL A 256 -12.09 -1.91 -4.53
CA VAL A 256 -11.74 -3.30 -4.21
C VAL A 256 -10.29 -3.58 -4.59
N ALA A 257 -9.43 -3.84 -3.59
CA ALA A 257 -8.01 -4.14 -3.84
C ALA A 257 -7.82 -5.48 -4.57
N GLY A 258 -6.82 -5.51 -5.47
CA GLY A 258 -6.45 -6.68 -6.26
C GLY A 258 -6.32 -8.00 -5.50
N PRO A 259 -5.79 -8.05 -4.25
CA PRO A 259 -5.70 -9.30 -3.48
C PRO A 259 -7.03 -9.97 -3.13
N ARG A 260 -8.16 -9.22 -3.20
CA ARG A 260 -9.50 -9.72 -2.90
C ARG A 260 -10.30 -10.12 -4.13
N THR A 261 -9.76 -9.87 -5.31
CA THR A 261 -10.41 -10.21 -6.56
C THR A 261 -9.73 -11.42 -7.17
N THR A 262 -10.47 -12.50 -7.36
CA THR A 262 -10.00 -13.68 -8.07
C THR A 262 -10.87 -13.94 -9.29
N ILE A 263 -10.20 -14.21 -10.41
CA ILE A 263 -10.90 -14.56 -11.64
C ILE A 263 -11.22 -16.04 -11.56
N ARG A 264 -12.51 -16.39 -11.58
CA ARG A 264 -12.99 -17.78 -11.60
C ARG A 264 -13.73 -18.04 -12.92
N PRO A 265 -13.21 -18.92 -13.78
CA PRO A 265 -13.96 -19.34 -14.96
C PRO A 265 -15.16 -20.23 -14.52
N ALA A 266 -16.36 -19.87 -14.92
CA ALA A 266 -17.55 -20.68 -14.72
C ALA A 266 -18.36 -20.71 -16.02
N ALA A 267 -18.58 -21.90 -16.54
CA ALA A 267 -19.40 -22.14 -17.75
C ALA A 267 -19.01 -21.25 -18.96
N GLY A 268 -17.71 -21.00 -19.18
CA GLY A 268 -17.21 -20.14 -20.26
C GLY A 268 -17.29 -18.63 -19.98
N LEU A 269 -17.81 -18.22 -18.81
CA LEU A 269 -17.82 -16.84 -18.35
C LEU A 269 -16.65 -16.58 -17.41
N THR A 270 -16.07 -15.40 -17.54
CA THR A 270 -15.04 -14.91 -16.61
C THR A 270 -15.71 -14.18 -15.45
N LEU A 271 -15.94 -14.90 -14.33
CA LEU A 271 -16.52 -14.30 -13.15
C LEU A 271 -15.42 -13.69 -12.27
N LEU A 272 -15.61 -12.43 -11.90
CA LEU A 272 -14.79 -11.78 -10.89
C LEU A 272 -15.36 -12.13 -9.50
N HIS A 273 -14.69 -13.03 -8.79
CA HIS A 273 -15.04 -13.35 -7.42
C HIS A 273 -14.40 -12.33 -6.49
N VAL A 274 -15.23 -11.62 -5.74
CA VAL A 274 -14.80 -10.64 -4.74
C VAL A 274 -14.91 -11.28 -3.37
N ASP A 275 -13.78 -11.55 -2.76
CA ASP A 275 -13.74 -12.10 -1.40
C ASP A 275 -14.25 -11.05 -0.39
N HIS A 276 -15.05 -11.49 0.56
CA HIS A 276 -15.44 -10.64 1.68
C HIS A 276 -14.23 -10.24 2.51
N PRO A 277 -14.22 -9.01 3.10
CA PRO A 277 -13.16 -8.62 4.02
C PRO A 277 -13.05 -9.65 5.15
N GLN A 278 -11.83 -10.11 5.41
CA GLN A 278 -11.58 -11.09 6.48
C GLN A 278 -11.66 -10.40 7.85
N LEU A 279 -12.87 -10.07 8.29
CA LEU A 279 -13.14 -9.40 9.57
C LEU A 279 -13.29 -10.39 10.75
N ALA A 280 -12.96 -11.68 10.55
CA ALA A 280 -12.99 -12.74 11.54
C ALA A 280 -11.86 -13.76 11.31
N GLY A 281 -11.60 -14.61 12.30
CA GLY A 281 -10.66 -15.75 12.19
C GLY A 281 -9.28 -15.50 12.82
N ALA A 282 -8.41 -16.49 12.67
CA ALA A 282 -7.09 -16.55 13.32
C ALA A 282 -6.21 -15.31 13.08
N ARG A 283 -6.31 -14.70 11.89
CA ARG A 283 -5.52 -13.51 11.54
C ARG A 283 -5.85 -12.30 12.43
N LEU A 284 -7.13 -12.11 12.80
CA LEU A 284 -7.52 -11.04 13.72
C LEU A 284 -7.11 -11.32 15.16
N ILE A 285 -7.11 -12.60 15.57
CA ILE A 285 -6.59 -13.00 16.88
C ILE A 285 -5.09 -12.70 16.95
N LEU A 286 -4.33 -13.07 15.92
CA LEU A 286 -2.90 -12.76 15.82
C LEU A 286 -2.63 -11.25 15.81
N LYS A 287 -3.44 -10.46 15.07
CA LYS A 287 -3.36 -9.00 15.11
C LYS A 287 -3.60 -8.48 16.53
N GLY A 288 -4.66 -8.93 17.18
CA GLY A 288 -4.99 -8.50 18.55
C GLY A 288 -3.91 -8.85 19.56
N LEU A 289 -3.26 -10.01 19.41
CA LEU A 289 -2.12 -10.40 20.24
C LEU A 289 -0.89 -9.52 19.96
N PHE A 290 -0.56 -9.33 18.69
CA PHE A 290 0.54 -8.45 18.27
C PHE A 290 0.35 -7.03 18.81
N ASP A 291 -0.85 -6.44 18.62
CA ASP A 291 -1.16 -5.09 19.07
C ASP A 291 -0.96 -4.95 20.59
N ARG A 292 -1.44 -5.92 21.38
CA ARG A 292 -1.29 -5.91 22.85
C ARG A 292 0.14 -6.09 23.31
N CYS A 293 0.86 -7.04 22.71
CA CYS A 293 2.27 -7.26 23.04
C CYS A 293 3.12 -6.04 22.70
N ALA A 294 2.93 -5.48 21.50
CA ALA A 294 3.65 -4.28 21.09
C ALA A 294 3.31 -3.08 21.99
N ALA A 295 2.01 -2.87 22.31
CA ALA A 295 1.59 -1.81 23.22
C ALA A 295 2.20 -1.98 24.62
N ALA A 296 2.25 -3.20 25.16
CA ALA A 296 2.87 -3.49 26.45
C ALA A 296 4.36 -3.14 26.46
N VAL A 297 5.10 -3.58 25.44
CA VAL A 297 6.53 -3.27 25.30
C VAL A 297 6.76 -1.76 25.23
N ILE A 298 5.98 -1.06 24.39
CA ILE A 298 6.11 0.39 24.22
C ILE A 298 5.75 1.12 25.53
N LEU A 299 4.69 0.69 26.24
CA LEU A 299 4.31 1.29 27.53
C LEU A 299 5.41 1.13 28.57
N ILE A 300 6.05 -0.04 28.67
CA ILE A 300 7.16 -0.28 29.59
C ILE A 300 8.34 0.64 29.25
N LEU A 301 8.71 0.73 27.98
CA LEU A 301 9.82 1.57 27.52
C LEU A 301 9.55 3.07 27.74
N LEU A 302 8.30 3.50 27.56
CA LEU A 302 7.90 4.90 27.73
C LEU A 302 7.46 5.26 29.17
N ALA A 303 7.40 4.30 30.09
CA ALA A 303 6.97 4.55 31.48
C ALA A 303 7.73 5.70 32.16
N PRO A 304 9.08 5.79 32.11
CA PRO A 304 9.80 6.91 32.70
C PRO A 304 9.44 8.25 32.03
N LEU A 305 9.28 8.29 30.73
CA LEU A 305 8.83 9.48 30.00
C LEU A 305 7.43 9.90 30.48
N PHE A 306 6.51 8.95 30.60
CA PHE A 306 5.14 9.21 31.06
C PHE A 306 5.12 9.80 32.45
N ALA A 307 5.97 9.32 33.39
CA ALA A 307 6.10 9.86 34.71
C ALA A 307 6.57 11.33 34.68
N VAL A 308 7.62 11.64 33.91
CA VAL A 308 8.13 13.00 33.76
C VAL A 308 7.06 13.94 33.17
N LEU A 309 6.36 13.50 32.15
CA LEU A 309 5.31 14.30 31.52
C LEU A 309 4.10 14.51 32.45
N ALA A 310 3.73 13.49 33.23
CA ALA A 310 2.65 13.60 34.18
C ALA A 310 2.99 14.64 35.28
N VAL A 311 4.22 14.67 35.80
CA VAL A 311 4.69 15.67 36.73
C VAL A 311 4.73 17.07 36.11
N ALA A 312 5.23 17.20 34.85
CA ALA A 312 5.28 18.48 34.14
C ALA A 312 3.88 19.08 33.91
N ILE A 313 2.89 18.25 33.54
CA ILE A 313 1.50 18.68 33.37
C ILE A 313 0.88 19.08 34.73
N TRP A 314 1.13 18.30 35.78
CA TRP A 314 0.63 18.61 37.11
C TRP A 314 1.22 19.92 37.64
N LEU A 315 2.50 20.17 37.44
CA LEU A 315 3.15 21.43 37.85
C LEU A 315 2.66 22.66 37.05
N SER A 316 2.09 22.47 35.85
CA SER A 316 1.64 23.60 35.03
C SER A 316 0.35 24.26 35.51
N ASP A 317 -0.60 23.47 36.05
CA ASP A 317 -1.93 23.97 36.48
C ASP A 317 -2.59 23.17 37.64
N GLY A 318 -1.86 22.26 38.30
CA GLY A 318 -2.32 21.53 39.51
C GLY A 318 -3.37 20.44 39.24
N GLY A 319 -3.79 20.22 38.00
CA GLY A 319 -4.86 19.28 37.67
C GLY A 319 -4.37 17.90 37.20
N PRO A 320 -5.29 16.94 36.91
CA PRO A 320 -4.94 15.58 36.52
C PRO A 320 -4.14 15.55 35.22
N ALA A 321 -3.07 14.76 35.15
CA ALA A 321 -2.21 14.63 33.95
C ALA A 321 -2.91 13.95 32.78
N LEU A 322 -3.86 13.05 33.05
CA LEU A 322 -4.60 12.30 32.04
C LEU A 322 -6.00 12.90 31.81
N PHE A 323 -6.30 13.15 30.57
CA PHE A 323 -7.63 13.49 30.07
C PHE A 323 -8.34 12.23 29.57
N ARG A 324 -9.63 12.12 29.85
CA ARG A 324 -10.47 10.98 29.45
C ARG A 324 -11.67 11.49 28.65
N GLN A 325 -11.95 10.87 27.53
CA GLN A 325 -13.09 11.22 26.68
C GLN A 325 -13.78 9.97 26.14
N VAL A 326 -15.10 9.99 26.10
CA VAL A 326 -15.88 8.89 25.53
C VAL A 326 -15.77 8.94 24.00
N ARG A 327 -15.52 7.78 23.42
CA ARG A 327 -15.43 7.57 21.97
C ARG A 327 -16.22 6.33 21.55
N VAL A 328 -16.54 6.27 20.26
CA VAL A 328 -17.19 5.12 19.66
C VAL A 328 -16.13 4.16 19.12
N GLY A 329 -16.19 2.93 19.57
CA GLY A 329 -15.31 1.83 19.18
C GLY A 329 -15.96 0.86 18.21
N LYS A 330 -15.41 -0.37 18.20
CA LYS A 330 -15.92 -1.46 17.36
C LYS A 330 -17.39 -1.77 17.67
N ASP A 331 -18.16 -1.99 16.61
CA ASP A 331 -19.59 -2.33 16.65
C ASP A 331 -20.45 -1.30 17.41
N GLY A 332 -19.99 -0.02 17.43
CA GLY A 332 -20.69 1.07 18.12
C GLY A 332 -20.51 1.10 19.64
N ARG A 333 -19.68 0.24 20.22
CA ARG A 333 -19.44 0.21 21.67
C ARG A 333 -18.72 1.47 22.14
N MET A 334 -19.21 2.09 23.21
CA MET A 334 -18.58 3.25 23.82
C MET A 334 -17.41 2.82 24.70
N PHE A 335 -16.28 3.54 24.61
CA PHE A 335 -15.12 3.35 25.47
C PHE A 335 -14.48 4.70 25.81
N ARG A 336 -13.61 4.73 26.81
CA ARG A 336 -12.89 5.96 27.22
C ARG A 336 -11.48 5.94 26.69
N ILE A 337 -11.10 6.91 25.85
CA ILE A 337 -9.71 7.10 25.44
C ILE A 337 -8.93 7.82 26.54
N TYR A 338 -7.63 7.53 26.61
CA TYR A 338 -6.68 8.20 27.49
C TYR A 338 -5.75 9.10 26.66
N LYS A 339 -5.62 10.36 27.06
CA LYS A 339 -4.66 11.32 26.48
C LYS A 339 -3.97 12.09 27.60
N PHE A 340 -2.78 12.62 27.35
CA PHE A 340 -2.25 13.66 28.22
C PHE A 340 -3.08 14.93 28.09
N ARG A 341 -3.29 15.61 29.20
CA ARG A 341 -4.01 16.87 29.20
C ARG A 341 -3.14 17.96 28.60
N THR A 342 -3.61 18.56 27.53
CA THR A 342 -2.95 19.65 26.77
C THR A 342 -3.68 20.97 26.86
N MET A 343 -4.85 20.99 27.49
CA MET A 343 -5.70 22.16 27.65
C MET A 343 -5.92 22.47 29.12
N VAL A 344 -6.27 23.73 29.42
CA VAL A 344 -6.66 24.20 30.75
C VAL A 344 -7.86 23.43 31.31
N ALA A 345 -8.03 23.40 32.62
CA ALA A 345 -9.06 22.59 33.29
C ALA A 345 -10.49 22.96 32.88
N ASP A 346 -10.76 24.24 32.58
CA ASP A 346 -12.06 24.79 32.15
C ASP A 346 -12.25 24.85 30.60
N ALA A 347 -11.42 24.12 29.86
CA ALA A 347 -11.40 24.14 28.39
C ALA A 347 -12.77 23.80 27.73
N GLU A 348 -13.56 22.91 28.34
CA GLU A 348 -14.87 22.52 27.79
C GLU A 348 -15.89 23.65 27.94
N GLN A 349 -15.87 24.39 29.05
CA GLN A 349 -16.72 25.55 29.27
C GLN A 349 -16.37 26.66 28.28
N ARG A 350 -15.08 26.90 28.04
CA ARG A 350 -14.61 27.90 27.06
C ARG A 350 -14.94 27.51 25.62
N ARG A 351 -15.16 26.23 25.32
CA ARG A 351 -15.52 25.76 23.98
C ARG A 351 -16.79 26.38 23.45
N VAL A 352 -17.81 26.57 24.30
CA VAL A 352 -19.09 27.12 23.92
C VAL A 352 -18.94 28.53 23.32
N HIS A 353 -18.04 29.34 23.86
CA HIS A 353 -17.78 30.70 23.36
C HIS A 353 -16.93 30.72 22.10
N LEU A 354 -16.25 29.61 21.75
CA LEU A 354 -15.37 29.53 20.60
C LEU A 354 -16.03 28.84 19.39
N LEU A 355 -17.26 28.35 19.52
CA LEU A 355 -17.97 27.65 18.43
C LEU A 355 -18.15 28.50 17.16
N ALA A 356 -18.28 29.81 17.32
CA ALA A 356 -18.42 30.76 16.19
C ALA A 356 -17.11 30.96 15.40
N SER A 357 -15.96 30.59 15.95
CA SER A 357 -14.61 30.76 15.37
C SER A 357 -14.05 29.47 14.78
N ASN A 358 -14.90 28.52 14.40
CA ASN A 358 -14.48 27.22 13.85
C ASN A 358 -13.82 27.39 12.48
N ASP A 359 -12.60 26.84 12.30
CA ASP A 359 -11.82 26.90 11.05
C ASP A 359 -12.20 25.77 10.05
N THR A 360 -13.15 24.88 10.40
CA THR A 360 -13.53 23.72 9.58
C THR A 360 -15.02 23.62 9.28
N ASP A 361 -15.35 22.93 8.17
CA ASP A 361 -16.73 22.76 7.68
C ASP A 361 -17.59 21.81 8.56
N GLY A 362 -18.10 22.32 9.66
CA GLY A 362 -19.32 21.85 10.33
C GLY A 362 -19.30 20.56 11.14
N VAL A 363 -18.52 19.53 10.83
CA VAL A 363 -18.53 18.23 11.55
C VAL A 363 -17.44 18.16 12.60
N LEU A 364 -16.29 18.76 12.35
CA LEU A 364 -15.15 18.78 13.25
C LEU A 364 -14.93 20.20 13.78
N PHE A 365 -14.82 20.37 15.11
CA PHE A 365 -14.41 21.64 15.71
C PHE A 365 -12.89 21.71 15.77
N LYS A 366 -12.28 22.70 15.11
CA LYS A 366 -10.82 22.89 15.08
C LYS A 366 -10.45 24.36 14.98
N LEU A 367 -9.49 24.79 15.79
CA LEU A 367 -8.87 26.11 15.75
C LEU A 367 -7.36 25.96 15.59
N ARG A 368 -6.76 26.70 14.63
CA ARG A 368 -5.30 26.70 14.42
C ARG A 368 -4.55 27.27 15.61
N GLN A 369 -5.08 28.30 16.25
CA GLN A 369 -4.57 28.88 17.49
C GLN A 369 -5.65 28.79 18.58
N ASP A 370 -5.69 27.67 19.29
CA ASP A 370 -6.66 27.42 20.34
C ASP A 370 -6.17 27.99 21.66
N PRO A 371 -6.80 29.07 22.21
CA PRO A 371 -6.38 29.74 23.44
C PRO A 371 -6.50 28.85 24.68
N ARG A 372 -7.13 27.70 24.58
CA ARG A 372 -7.27 26.73 25.67
C ARG A 372 -6.02 25.85 25.87
N VAL A 373 -5.10 25.85 24.89
CA VAL A 373 -3.91 25.00 24.91
C VAL A 373 -2.85 25.59 25.82
N THR A 374 -2.33 24.78 26.76
CA THR A 374 -1.22 25.20 27.64
C THR A 374 0.12 25.20 26.90
N ALA A 375 1.13 25.91 27.40
CA ALA A 375 2.46 25.94 26.79
C ALA A 375 3.07 24.52 26.68
N VAL A 376 2.96 23.71 27.73
CA VAL A 376 3.36 22.28 27.71
C VAL A 376 2.51 21.50 26.71
N GLY A 377 1.20 21.75 26.69
CA GLY A 377 0.26 21.11 25.76
C GLY A 377 0.57 21.36 24.31
N ALA A 378 1.01 22.56 23.94
CA ALA A 378 1.41 22.90 22.58
C ALA A 378 2.60 22.04 22.11
N HIS A 379 3.60 21.85 22.95
CA HIS A 379 4.73 20.96 22.63
C HIS A 379 4.31 19.50 22.51
N LEU A 380 3.44 19.01 23.40
CA LEU A 380 2.93 17.63 23.33
C LEU A 380 2.14 17.37 22.06
N ARG A 381 1.28 18.30 21.64
CA ARG A 381 0.49 18.20 20.39
C ARG A 381 1.37 18.21 19.16
N ARG A 382 2.36 19.10 19.11
CA ARG A 382 3.28 19.19 17.96
C ARG A 382 3.93 17.86 17.60
N TRP A 383 4.22 17.02 18.60
CA TRP A 383 4.83 15.70 18.41
C TRP A 383 3.83 14.56 18.58
N SER A 384 2.53 14.86 18.73
CA SER A 384 1.48 13.86 19.02
C SER A 384 1.78 12.97 20.23
N ILE A 385 2.57 13.47 21.16
CA ILE A 385 2.93 12.77 22.44
C ILE A 385 1.71 12.68 23.34
N ASP A 386 0.78 13.64 23.22
CA ASP A 386 -0.48 13.66 23.98
C ASP A 386 -1.36 12.45 23.70
N GLU A 387 -1.21 11.79 22.55
CA GLU A 387 -1.98 10.60 22.19
C GLU A 387 -1.35 9.28 22.63
N LEU A 388 -0.08 9.27 23.08
CA LEU A 388 0.61 8.05 23.51
C LEU A 388 -0.10 7.28 24.64
N PRO A 389 -0.81 7.90 25.61
CA PRO A 389 -1.56 7.14 26.61
C PRO A 389 -2.67 6.26 26.05
N GLN A 390 -3.11 6.45 24.77
CA GLN A 390 -4.03 5.54 24.10
C GLN A 390 -3.43 4.13 23.88
N LEU A 391 -2.10 3.96 24.03
CA LEU A 391 -1.49 2.63 24.10
C LEU A 391 -2.08 1.78 25.24
N ILE A 392 -2.58 2.40 26.31
CA ILE A 392 -3.34 1.71 27.38
C ILE A 392 -4.63 1.12 26.80
N ASN A 393 -5.34 1.87 25.94
CA ASN A 393 -6.55 1.36 25.28
C ASN A 393 -6.25 0.21 24.31
N VAL A 394 -5.09 0.27 23.62
CA VAL A 394 -4.63 -0.84 22.76
C VAL A 394 -4.33 -2.09 23.59
N PHE A 395 -3.64 -1.93 24.71
CA PHE A 395 -3.32 -3.04 25.62
C PHE A 395 -4.57 -3.67 26.22
N LEU A 396 -5.54 -2.86 26.66
CA LEU A 396 -6.84 -3.32 27.15
C LEU A 396 -7.70 -3.97 26.06
N GLY A 397 -7.43 -3.62 24.80
CA GLY A 397 -8.10 -4.21 23.63
C GLY A 397 -9.31 -3.42 23.13
N ASP A 398 -9.53 -2.20 23.61
CA ASP A 398 -10.54 -1.26 23.10
C ASP A 398 -10.14 -0.70 21.74
N MET A 399 -8.83 -0.53 21.53
CA MET A 399 -8.22 0.00 20.33
C MET A 399 -7.24 -1.02 19.70
N SER A 400 -6.77 -0.69 18.52
CA SER A 400 -5.68 -1.33 17.79
C SER A 400 -4.55 -0.32 17.57
N LEU A 401 -3.33 -0.77 17.28
CA LEU A 401 -2.26 0.12 16.85
C LEU A 401 -2.64 0.83 15.55
N VAL A 402 -3.24 0.10 14.60
CA VAL A 402 -3.66 0.63 13.30
C VAL A 402 -5.15 0.39 13.08
N GLY A 403 -5.86 1.45 12.71
CA GLY A 403 -7.31 1.40 12.45
C GLY A 403 -7.88 2.78 12.11
N PRO A 404 -9.20 2.87 11.85
CA PRO A 404 -9.90 4.13 11.71
C PRO A 404 -9.80 4.98 12.99
N ARG A 405 -9.88 6.31 12.85
CA ARG A 405 -9.91 7.21 14.01
C ARG A 405 -11.15 6.94 14.88
N PRO A 406 -11.01 6.88 16.22
CA PRO A 406 -12.16 6.75 17.11
C PRO A 406 -13.04 8.01 17.06
N ALA A 407 -14.30 7.83 16.64
CA ALA A 407 -15.25 8.91 16.47
C ALA A 407 -15.80 9.43 17.81
N LEU A 408 -16.22 10.69 17.84
CA LEU A 408 -17.07 11.20 18.91
C LEU A 408 -18.49 10.61 18.79
N PRO A 409 -19.25 10.44 19.88
CA PRO A 409 -20.63 9.99 19.81
C PRO A 409 -21.51 10.80 18.87
N ASP A 410 -21.39 12.14 18.93
CA ASP A 410 -22.14 13.07 18.09
C ASP A 410 -21.74 13.00 16.60
N GLU A 411 -20.46 12.70 16.32
CA GLU A 411 -19.99 12.45 14.96
C GLU A 411 -20.58 11.12 14.41
N ALA A 412 -20.50 10.06 15.21
CA ALA A 412 -20.99 8.73 14.82
C ALA A 412 -22.51 8.70 14.62
N ALA A 413 -23.27 9.49 15.38
CA ALA A 413 -24.72 9.62 15.23
C ALA A 413 -25.11 10.19 13.86
N LYS A 414 -24.26 11.03 13.27
CA LYS A 414 -24.49 11.66 11.96
C LYS A 414 -24.00 10.84 10.78
N TYR A 415 -23.39 9.65 11.02
CA TYR A 415 -22.85 8.83 9.95
C TYR A 415 -23.94 8.27 9.04
N ALA A 416 -23.79 8.47 7.74
CA ALA A 416 -24.55 7.76 6.73
C ALA A 416 -24.25 6.25 6.80
N GLU A 417 -25.12 5.41 6.28
CA GLU A 417 -25.04 3.95 6.39
C GLU A 417 -23.69 3.38 5.90
N HIS A 418 -23.21 3.86 4.74
CA HIS A 418 -21.92 3.43 4.19
C HIS A 418 -20.73 3.84 5.08
N VAL A 419 -20.83 5.00 5.77
CA VAL A 419 -19.77 5.48 6.67
C VAL A 419 -19.70 4.65 7.96
N ARG A 420 -20.83 4.10 8.43
CA ARG A 420 -20.89 3.24 9.62
C ARG A 420 -20.03 1.98 9.47
N ARG A 421 -19.73 1.56 8.25
CA ARG A 421 -18.85 0.42 7.98
C ARG A 421 -17.45 0.56 8.57
N ARG A 422 -16.97 1.78 8.83
CA ARG A 422 -15.72 2.04 9.54
C ARG A 422 -15.71 1.57 11.00
N LEU A 423 -16.90 1.39 11.60
CA LEU A 423 -17.04 0.92 12.99
C LEU A 423 -16.98 -0.62 13.12
N VAL A 424 -16.88 -1.37 12.04
CA VAL A 424 -16.83 -2.85 12.08
C VAL A 424 -15.47 -3.36 12.60
N VAL A 425 -14.46 -2.52 12.58
CA VAL A 425 -13.11 -2.82 13.13
C VAL A 425 -12.82 -1.97 14.37
N LYS A 426 -11.81 -2.38 15.14
CA LYS A 426 -11.34 -1.56 16.26
C LYS A 426 -10.74 -0.25 15.75
N PRO A 427 -10.99 0.88 16.41
CA PRO A 427 -10.32 2.14 16.11
C PRO A 427 -8.83 2.03 16.38
N GLY A 428 -8.03 2.78 15.62
CA GLY A 428 -6.56 2.76 15.71
C GLY A 428 -5.97 3.96 16.45
N LEU A 429 -4.79 3.76 17.01
CA LEU A 429 -3.91 4.85 17.46
C LEU A 429 -3.38 5.62 16.24
N THR A 430 -3.06 4.92 15.18
CA THR A 430 -2.75 5.48 13.86
C THR A 430 -3.63 4.85 12.78
N GLY A 431 -3.68 5.44 11.59
CA GLY A 431 -4.52 4.96 10.50
C GLY A 431 -4.08 5.47 9.14
N LEU A 432 -4.71 4.94 8.09
CA LEU A 432 -4.34 5.24 6.71
C LEU A 432 -4.50 6.73 6.37
N TRP A 433 -5.56 7.40 6.85
CA TRP A 433 -5.76 8.82 6.65
C TRP A 433 -4.73 9.67 7.41
N GLN A 434 -4.34 9.25 8.64
CA GLN A 434 -3.36 9.95 9.46
C GLN A 434 -1.96 9.99 8.84
N VAL A 435 -1.61 9.02 7.99
CA VAL A 435 -0.30 8.97 7.32
C VAL A 435 -0.30 9.52 5.89
N ASN A 436 -1.49 9.87 5.34
CA ASN A 436 -1.64 10.34 3.95
C ASN A 436 -2.12 11.79 3.82
N GLY A 437 -2.15 12.58 4.89
CA GLY A 437 -2.51 14.00 4.80
C GLY A 437 -3.07 14.60 6.10
N ARG A 438 -3.46 13.75 7.07
CA ARG A 438 -3.97 14.20 8.39
C ARG A 438 -5.06 15.28 8.28
N SER A 439 -4.74 16.47 8.81
CA SER A 439 -5.65 17.60 8.93
C SER A 439 -5.97 18.31 7.62
N ASP A 440 -5.19 18.05 6.55
CA ASP A 440 -5.33 18.72 5.25
C ASP A 440 -6.33 17.99 4.34
N LEU A 441 -6.83 16.81 4.78
CA LEU A 441 -7.83 16.03 4.06
C LEU A 441 -9.26 16.52 4.38
N SER A 442 -10.10 16.53 3.36
CA SER A 442 -11.56 16.72 3.55
C SER A 442 -12.15 15.56 4.35
N TRP A 443 -13.34 15.76 4.89
CA TRP A 443 -14.08 14.71 5.59
C TRP A 443 -14.29 13.47 4.72
N ASP A 444 -14.74 13.66 3.49
CA ASP A 444 -15.03 12.58 2.55
C ASP A 444 -13.77 11.77 2.19
N GLU A 445 -12.65 12.45 2.00
CA GLU A 445 -11.36 11.79 1.76
C GLU A 445 -10.89 10.96 2.95
N SER A 446 -11.06 11.48 4.16
CA SER A 446 -10.72 10.77 5.40
C SER A 446 -11.58 9.52 5.57
N VAL A 447 -12.88 9.63 5.30
CA VAL A 447 -13.82 8.50 5.31
C VAL A 447 -13.45 7.47 4.25
N ARG A 448 -13.15 7.90 3.02
CA ARG A 448 -12.73 7.01 1.93
C ARG A 448 -11.47 6.20 2.29
N LEU A 449 -10.47 6.86 2.90
CA LEU A 449 -9.25 6.17 3.34
C LEU A 449 -9.51 5.18 4.48
N ASP A 450 -10.39 5.52 5.42
CA ASP A 450 -10.78 4.61 6.49
C ASP A 450 -11.54 3.39 5.95
N LEU A 451 -12.48 3.59 5.01
CA LEU A 451 -13.19 2.50 4.36
C LEU A 451 -12.23 1.61 3.55
N ARG A 452 -11.30 2.23 2.81
CA ARG A 452 -10.25 1.50 2.07
C ARG A 452 -9.41 0.63 3.01
N TYR A 453 -9.08 1.12 4.21
CA TYR A 453 -8.38 0.32 5.22
C TYR A 453 -9.24 -0.86 5.69
N VAL A 454 -10.50 -0.63 6.07
CA VAL A 454 -11.40 -1.68 6.57
C VAL A 454 -11.59 -2.79 5.54
N GLU A 455 -11.76 -2.41 4.28
CA GLU A 455 -12.01 -3.35 3.20
C GLU A 455 -10.79 -4.13 2.74
N ASN A 456 -9.61 -3.51 2.82
CA ASN A 456 -8.37 -4.08 2.28
C ASN A 456 -7.34 -4.39 3.36
N TRP A 457 -7.80 -4.60 4.59
CA TRP A 457 -6.91 -4.87 5.70
C TRP A 457 -6.00 -6.09 5.44
N SER A 458 -4.74 -5.92 5.74
CA SER A 458 -3.73 -6.98 5.82
C SER A 458 -2.68 -6.59 6.86
N PHE A 459 -2.01 -7.60 7.45
CA PHE A 459 -0.95 -7.35 8.41
C PHE A 459 0.22 -6.53 7.80
N VAL A 460 0.50 -6.74 6.51
CA VAL A 460 1.51 -5.95 5.77
C VAL A 460 1.11 -4.48 5.65
N LEU A 461 -0.18 -4.21 5.45
CA LEU A 461 -0.70 -2.84 5.41
C LEU A 461 -0.53 -2.16 6.78
N ASP A 462 -0.79 -2.87 7.87
CA ASP A 462 -0.54 -2.35 9.23
C ASP A 462 0.93 -1.98 9.43
N LEU A 463 1.86 -2.86 9.06
CA LEU A 463 3.30 -2.57 9.14
C LEU A 463 3.71 -1.35 8.31
N GLN A 464 3.14 -1.21 7.10
CA GLN A 464 3.39 -0.05 6.25
C GLN A 464 2.88 1.25 6.88
N ILE A 465 1.68 1.22 7.48
CA ILE A 465 1.10 2.40 8.14
C ILE A 465 1.95 2.75 9.37
N MET A 466 2.34 1.79 10.20
CA MET A 466 3.20 2.02 11.36
C MET A 466 4.55 2.64 10.95
N TRP A 467 5.18 2.12 9.90
CA TRP A 467 6.42 2.69 9.35
C TRP A 467 6.25 4.13 8.87
N LYS A 468 5.18 4.41 8.12
CA LYS A 468 4.84 5.76 7.68
C LYS A 468 4.55 6.69 8.87
N THR A 469 3.90 6.20 9.93
CA THR A 469 3.62 6.96 11.15
C THR A 469 4.89 7.45 11.82
N ILE A 470 5.89 6.57 11.99
CA ILE A 470 7.21 6.95 12.53
C ILE A 470 7.84 8.06 11.66
N SER A 471 7.82 7.88 10.34
CA SER A 471 8.35 8.89 9.42
C SER A 471 7.61 10.23 9.47
N ALA A 472 6.29 10.21 9.68
CA ALA A 472 5.45 11.41 9.78
C ALA A 472 5.66 12.14 11.12
N LEU A 473 5.82 11.40 12.22
CA LEU A 473 6.16 11.95 13.52
C LEU A 473 7.52 12.64 13.51
N LEU A 474 8.55 12.01 12.93
CA LEU A 474 9.89 12.57 12.85
C LEU A 474 9.97 13.84 11.98
N ARG A 475 9.04 14.04 11.05
CA ARG A 475 8.97 15.23 10.18
C ARG A 475 8.10 16.36 10.75
N GLY A 476 7.33 16.11 11.81
CA GLY A 476 6.42 17.10 12.41
C GLY A 476 5.32 17.59 11.46
N LEU A 477 4.98 16.83 10.41
CA LEU A 477 4.00 17.23 9.41
C LEU A 477 2.56 17.09 9.95
N GLY A 478 1.76 18.17 9.87
CA GLY A 478 0.30 18.14 10.10
C GLY A 478 -0.14 18.00 11.56
N ALA A 479 0.70 18.34 12.53
CA ALA A 479 0.32 18.46 13.94
C ALA A 479 0.07 19.95 14.26
N TYR A 480 -1.19 20.33 14.39
CA TYR A 480 -1.64 21.65 14.87
C TYR A 480 -2.40 21.51 16.16
#